data_5dd23a4f2b23a86842bffbbc8deb889f
#
_entry.id   5dd23a4f2b23a86842bffbbc8deb889f
#
_cell.length_a   1.000
_cell.length_b   1.000
_cell.length_c   1.000
_cell.angle_alpha   90.00
_cell.angle_beta   90.00
_cell.angle_gamma   90.00
#
_symmetry.space_group_name_H-M   'P 1'
#
loop_
_entity.id
_entity.type
_entity.pdbx_description
1 polymer ?
#
loop_
_entity_poly.entity_id
_entity_poly.type
_entity_poly.pdbx_seq_one_letter_code
_entity_poly.pdbx_strand_id
1 'polypeptide(L)'
;RSLICSAEVNKAIHAGAQNKHIPSSKGYIEGRSYLFGDLEGAQALVERYAGTGTAVLTRKGDWANKEIILSDEVIGAAVDLETGKAEETKKFVIHYGKSGAHIVPAKEG
;
A
#
# COMPACT_ATOMS: atom_id res chain seq x y z
N ARG A 1 17.59 3.62 12.91
CA ARG A 1 17.80 2.73 11.78
C ARG A 1 16.47 2.17 11.30
N SER A 2 16.24 2.24 10.01
CA SER A 2 15.00 1.76 9.42
C SER A 2 15.08 0.26 9.13
N LEU A 3 14.08 -0.48 9.59
CA LEU A 3 13.95 -1.91 9.27
C LEU A 3 13.58 -2.11 7.80
N ILE A 4 13.03 -1.07 7.18
CA ILE A 4 12.49 -1.13 5.82
C ILE A 4 13.58 -0.98 4.76
N CYS A 5 14.70 -0.37 5.11
CA CYS A 5 15.82 -0.21 4.19
C CYS A 5 16.65 -1.48 4.03
N SER A 6 16.22 -2.59 4.61
CA SER A 6 16.90 -3.86 4.50
C SER A 6 16.86 -4.38 3.06
N ALA A 7 17.99 -4.95 2.60
CA ALA A 7 18.06 -5.60 1.29
C ALA A 7 17.17 -6.86 1.23
N GLU A 8 16.72 -7.34 2.38
CA GLU A 8 15.86 -8.52 2.46
C GLU A 8 14.42 -8.25 2.08
N VAL A 9 14.03 -6.96 2.03
CA VAL A 9 12.66 -6.58 1.68
C VAL A 9 12.42 -6.79 0.18
N ASN A 10 11.40 -7.55 -0.16
CA ASN A 10 11.01 -7.74 -1.55
C ASN A 10 10.12 -6.56 -1.98
N LYS A 11 10.63 -5.73 -2.86
CA LYS A 11 9.94 -4.53 -3.36
C LYS A 11 9.16 -4.77 -4.64
N ALA A 12 9.21 -5.97 -5.21
CA ALA A 12 8.46 -6.29 -6.42
C ALA A 12 6.98 -6.42 -6.08
N ILE A 13 6.12 -5.84 -6.91
CA ILE A 13 4.67 -5.91 -6.68
C ILE A 13 4.17 -7.36 -6.88
N HIS A 14 3.41 -7.84 -5.91
CA HIS A 14 2.70 -9.11 -6.03
C HIS A 14 1.38 -8.82 -6.74
N ALA A 15 1.30 -9.17 -8.02
CA ALA A 15 0.16 -8.82 -8.85
C ALA A 15 -1.18 -9.32 -8.29
N GLY A 16 -1.24 -10.55 -7.82
CA GLY A 16 -2.47 -11.11 -7.27
C GLY A 16 -3.02 -10.33 -6.10
N ALA A 17 -2.15 -9.89 -5.19
CA ALA A 17 -2.55 -9.10 -4.04
C ALA A 17 -2.89 -7.67 -4.45
N GLN A 18 -2.09 -7.06 -5.33
CA GLN A 18 -2.31 -5.68 -5.75
C GLN A 18 -3.60 -5.53 -6.58
N ASN A 19 -3.90 -6.49 -7.41
CA ASN A 19 -5.11 -6.44 -8.26
C ASN A 19 -6.40 -6.30 -7.46
N LYS A 20 -6.43 -6.73 -6.21
CA LYS A 20 -7.60 -6.56 -5.35
C LYS A 20 -7.92 -5.09 -5.06
N HIS A 21 -6.96 -4.21 -5.30
CA HIS A 21 -7.07 -2.76 -5.07
C HIS A 21 -6.93 -1.94 -6.35
N ILE A 22 -7.08 -2.57 -7.52
CA ILE A 22 -7.04 -1.90 -8.82
C ILE A 22 -8.37 -2.12 -9.55
N PRO A 23 -9.23 -1.09 -9.65
CA PRO A 23 -10.57 -1.26 -10.23
C PRO A 23 -10.60 -1.79 -11.67
N SER A 24 -9.59 -1.49 -12.47
CA SER A 24 -9.52 -1.99 -13.84
C SER A 24 -9.12 -3.45 -13.95
N SER A 25 -8.74 -4.05 -12.83
CA SER A 25 -8.31 -5.44 -12.78
C SER A 25 -9.50 -6.38 -12.56
N LYS A 26 -9.42 -7.58 -13.12
CA LYS A 26 -10.41 -8.62 -12.87
C LYS A 26 -10.41 -9.11 -11.42
N GLY A 27 -9.30 -8.91 -10.72
CA GLY A 27 -9.18 -9.31 -9.32
C GLY A 27 -9.70 -8.28 -8.33
N TYR A 28 -10.19 -7.13 -8.79
CA TYR A 28 -10.66 -6.09 -7.89
C TYR A 28 -11.82 -6.55 -7.03
N ILE A 29 -11.74 -6.26 -5.75
CA ILE A 29 -12.80 -6.57 -4.79
C ILE A 29 -13.56 -5.27 -4.51
N GLU A 30 -14.78 -5.17 -5.00
CA GLU A 30 -15.62 -3.99 -4.83
C GLU A 30 -15.82 -3.68 -3.33
N GLY A 31 -15.79 -2.39 -3.01
CA GLY A 31 -15.90 -1.93 -1.63
C GLY A 31 -14.57 -1.77 -0.91
N ARG A 32 -13.48 -2.19 -1.52
CA ARG A 32 -12.14 -1.98 -0.95
C ARG A 32 -11.52 -0.68 -1.44
N SER A 33 -10.60 -0.15 -0.63
CA SER A 33 -9.81 1.01 -1.04
C SER A 33 -9.06 0.67 -2.32
N TYR A 34 -8.90 1.64 -3.21
CA TYR A 34 -8.33 1.36 -4.53
C TYR A 34 -7.31 2.41 -4.96
N LEU A 35 -6.39 1.98 -5.79
CA LEU A 35 -5.32 2.80 -6.34
C LEU A 35 -5.79 3.43 -7.66
N PHE A 36 -5.39 4.69 -7.89
CA PHE A 36 -5.60 5.33 -9.19
C PHE A 36 -4.42 4.91 -10.07
N GLY A 37 -4.65 3.97 -10.95
CA GLY A 37 -3.60 3.48 -11.83
C GLY A 37 -3.57 1.96 -11.89
N ASP A 38 -2.42 1.44 -12.30
CA ASP A 38 -2.25 0.03 -12.57
C ASP A 38 -1.07 -0.57 -11.78
N LEU A 39 -0.69 -1.79 -12.14
CA LEU A 39 0.43 -2.48 -11.49
C LEU A 39 1.75 -1.73 -11.67
N GLU A 40 1.97 -1.11 -12.83
CA GLU A 40 3.20 -0.34 -13.06
C GLU A 40 3.25 0.89 -12.16
N GLY A 41 2.11 1.55 -11.98
CA GLY A 41 2.00 2.68 -11.08
C GLY A 41 2.26 2.28 -9.63
N ALA A 42 1.73 1.14 -9.20
CA ALA A 42 1.98 0.61 -7.86
C ALA A 42 3.46 0.31 -7.67
N GLN A 43 4.10 -0.32 -8.65
CA GLN A 43 5.52 -0.62 -8.59
C GLN A 43 6.37 0.65 -8.49
N ALA A 44 6.02 1.68 -9.25
CA ALA A 44 6.72 2.95 -9.20
C ALA A 44 6.61 3.60 -7.81
N LEU A 45 5.46 3.51 -7.17
CA LEU A 45 5.26 4.07 -5.83
C LEU A 45 6.11 3.32 -4.79
N VAL A 46 6.18 2.00 -4.89
CA VAL A 46 7.02 1.22 -3.97
C VAL A 46 8.49 1.61 -4.16
N GLU A 47 8.97 1.69 -5.39
CA GLU A 47 10.36 2.04 -5.68
C GLU A 47 10.70 3.44 -5.18
N ARG A 48 9.77 4.37 -5.31
CA ARG A 48 9.99 5.76 -4.89
C ARG A 48 9.97 5.94 -3.38
N TYR A 49 9.04 5.30 -2.69
CA TYR A 49 8.75 5.59 -1.29
C TYR A 49 9.20 4.54 -0.29
N ALA A 50 9.54 3.33 -0.71
CA ALA A 50 9.95 2.28 0.22
C ALA A 50 11.14 2.74 1.07
N GLY A 51 11.01 2.61 2.36
CA GLY A 51 12.04 3.02 3.32
C GLY A 51 11.93 4.46 3.79
N THR A 52 10.99 5.25 3.25
CA THR A 52 10.85 6.67 3.61
C THR A 52 9.76 6.93 4.65
N GLY A 53 8.94 5.94 4.94
CA GLY A 53 7.77 6.12 5.80
C GLY A 53 7.98 5.60 7.21
N THR A 54 6.88 5.24 7.84
CA THR A 54 6.87 4.79 9.22
C THR A 54 6.57 3.29 9.29
N ALA A 55 7.48 2.53 9.90
CA ALA A 55 7.28 1.09 10.09
C ALA A 55 6.15 0.85 11.09
N VAL A 56 5.25 -0.07 10.75
CA VAL A 56 4.18 -0.50 11.66
C VAL A 56 4.73 -1.63 12.52
N LEU A 57 4.61 -1.49 13.84
CA LEU A 57 5.12 -2.48 14.77
C LEU A 57 3.98 -3.29 15.38
N THR A 58 4.29 -4.54 15.71
CA THR A 58 3.37 -5.39 16.47
C THR A 58 3.36 -4.97 17.95
N ARG A 59 2.48 -5.54 18.76
CA ARG A 59 2.46 -5.32 20.20
C ARG A 59 3.79 -5.58 20.86
N LYS A 60 4.53 -6.57 20.35
CA LYS A 60 5.83 -6.95 20.92
C LYS A 60 6.97 -6.06 20.46
N GLY A 61 6.70 -5.12 19.56
CA GLY A 61 7.72 -4.23 19.04
C GLY A 61 8.43 -4.75 17.79
N ASP A 62 7.99 -5.89 17.26
CA ASP A 62 8.54 -6.42 16.01
C ASP A 62 7.88 -5.73 14.81
N TRP A 63 8.60 -5.68 13.70
CA TRP A 63 8.06 -5.09 12.49
C TRP A 63 6.94 -5.97 11.91
N ALA A 64 5.79 -5.35 11.66
CA ALA A 64 4.61 -6.05 11.12
C ALA A 64 4.65 -6.23 9.60
N ASN A 65 5.80 -5.96 8.96
CA ASN A 65 5.99 -6.03 7.50
C ASN A 65 5.12 -5.03 6.74
N LYS A 66 4.85 -3.90 7.37
CA LYS A 66 4.06 -2.82 6.77
C LYS A 66 4.75 -1.47 6.99
N GLU A 67 4.56 -0.59 6.03
CA GLU A 67 5.11 0.76 6.11
C GLU A 67 4.04 1.77 5.72
N ILE A 68 3.84 2.79 6.55
CA ILE A 68 2.89 3.86 6.27
C ILE A 68 3.60 4.96 5.50
N ILE A 69 3.08 5.31 4.33
CA ILE A 69 3.63 6.34 3.47
C ILE A 69 2.63 7.48 3.30
N LEU A 70 3.13 8.70 3.30
CA LEU A 70 2.36 9.86 2.89
C LEU A 70 3.05 10.43 1.65
N SER A 71 2.40 10.33 0.50
CA SER A 71 2.99 10.78 -0.75
C SER A 71 2.76 12.29 -0.97
N ASP A 72 3.38 12.82 -2.00
CA ASP A 72 3.20 14.24 -2.39
C ASP A 72 1.90 14.45 -3.16
N GLU A 73 1.34 13.39 -3.72
CA GLU A 73 0.16 13.46 -4.58
C GLU A 73 -0.89 12.44 -4.15
N VAL A 74 -2.13 12.70 -4.54
CA VAL A 74 -3.21 11.73 -4.35
C VAL A 74 -2.89 10.48 -5.17
N ILE A 75 -2.92 9.32 -4.53
CA ILE A 75 -2.57 8.05 -5.18
C ILE A 75 -3.75 7.10 -5.33
N GLY A 76 -4.83 7.36 -4.68
CA GLY A 76 -5.99 6.48 -4.72
C GLY A 76 -7.11 7.00 -3.85
N ALA A 77 -8.03 6.13 -3.52
CA ALA A 77 -9.14 6.45 -2.64
C ALA A 77 -9.25 5.42 -1.52
N ALA A 78 -9.42 5.92 -0.31
CA ALA A 78 -9.69 5.08 0.85
C ALA A 78 -11.20 4.94 0.98
N VAL A 79 -11.68 3.71 1.04
CA VAL A 79 -13.11 3.43 1.17
C VAL A 79 -13.46 3.12 2.62
N ASP A 80 -14.45 3.84 3.16
CA ASP A 80 -14.95 3.58 4.49
C ASP A 80 -15.89 2.36 4.43
N LEU A 81 -15.54 1.32 5.16
CA LEU A 81 -16.30 0.06 5.14
C LEU A 81 -17.72 0.20 5.74
N GLU A 82 -17.91 1.17 6.63
CA GLU A 82 -19.21 1.38 7.25
C GLU A 82 -20.17 2.17 6.36
N THR A 83 -19.66 3.20 5.68
CA THR A 83 -20.51 4.09 4.87
C THR A 83 -20.40 3.83 3.37
N GLY A 84 -19.36 3.13 2.94
CA GLY A 84 -19.08 2.91 1.53
C GLY A 84 -18.53 4.13 0.80
N LYS A 85 -18.28 5.22 1.51
CA LYS A 85 -17.73 6.44 0.88
C LYS A 85 -16.27 6.31 0.57
N ALA A 86 -15.90 6.76 -0.62
CA ALA A 86 -14.49 6.80 -1.04
C ALA A 86 -13.97 8.22 -0.92
N GLU A 87 -12.80 8.39 -0.30
CA GLU A 87 -12.14 9.68 -0.19
C GLU A 87 -10.75 9.60 -0.81
N GLU A 88 -10.41 10.55 -1.67
CA GLU A 88 -9.08 10.61 -2.25
C GLU A 88 -8.04 10.76 -1.15
N THR A 89 -6.92 10.07 -1.30
CA THR A 89 -5.90 10.06 -0.26
C THR A 89 -4.48 10.07 -0.84
N LYS A 90 -3.58 10.70 -0.10
CA LYS A 90 -2.14 10.68 -0.37
C LYS A 90 -1.46 9.60 0.48
N LYS A 91 -2.20 9.04 1.44
CA LYS A 91 -1.65 8.06 2.37
C LYS A 91 -1.89 6.65 1.87
N PHE A 92 -0.87 5.82 1.96
CA PHE A 92 -1.01 4.40 1.66
C PHE A 92 -0.10 3.58 2.55
N VAL A 93 -0.40 2.29 2.63
CA VAL A 93 0.39 1.34 3.40
C VAL A 93 1.01 0.36 2.41
N ILE A 94 2.33 0.18 2.49
CA ILE A 94 3.01 -0.87 1.73
C ILE A 94 3.02 -2.12 2.60
N HIS A 95 2.46 -3.20 2.10
CA HIS A 95 2.50 -4.51 2.76
C HIS A 95 3.60 -5.33 2.09
N TYR A 96 4.61 -5.70 2.87
CA TYR A 96 5.75 -6.48 2.38
C TYR A 96 5.56 -7.96 2.70
N GLY A 97 5.92 -8.81 1.78
CA GLY A 97 5.84 -10.26 1.98
C GLY A 97 6.90 -10.98 1.17
N LYS A 98 7.01 -12.28 1.37
CA LYS A 98 8.00 -13.09 0.65
C LYS A 98 7.74 -13.13 -0.85
N SER A 99 6.47 -13.11 -1.25
CA SER A 99 6.07 -13.16 -2.65
C SER A 99 6.06 -11.80 -3.33
N GLY A 100 6.32 -10.74 -2.59
CA GLY A 100 6.31 -9.39 -3.11
C GLY A 100 5.53 -8.43 -2.23
N ALA A 101 5.34 -7.21 -2.70
CA ALA A 101 4.69 -6.14 -1.97
C ALA A 101 3.38 -5.73 -2.63
N HIS A 102 2.49 -5.09 -1.87
CA HIS A 102 1.33 -4.44 -2.46
C HIS A 102 0.97 -3.20 -1.66
N ILE A 103 0.25 -2.29 -2.31
CA ILE A 103 -0.13 -0.99 -1.76
C ILE A 103 -1.62 -0.96 -1.48
N VAL A 104 -1.99 -0.47 -0.31
CA VAL A 104 -3.39 -0.27 0.08
C VAL A 104 -3.57 1.20 0.47
N PRO A 105 -4.36 1.97 -0.28
CA PRO A 105 -4.67 3.36 0.13
C PRO A 105 -5.36 3.38 1.48
N ALA A 106 -5.05 4.39 2.28
CA ALA A 106 -5.57 4.51 3.64
C ALA A 106 -6.01 5.94 3.92
N LYS A 107 -6.93 6.11 4.86
CA LYS A 107 -7.40 7.44 5.25
C LYS A 107 -6.27 8.28 5.82
N GLU A 108 -6.26 9.57 5.47
CA GLU A 108 -5.25 10.51 5.97
C GLU A 108 -5.50 10.96 7.40
N GLY A 109 -6.73 10.92 7.84
CA GLY A 109 -7.11 11.42 9.15
C GLY A 109 -6.97 10.45 10.31
#